data_1953668e38804e3bb19a31be6d2f2fee
#
_entry.id   1953668e38804e3bb19a31be6d2f2fee
#
_cell.length_a   1.000
_cell.length_b   1.000
_cell.length_c   1.000
_cell.angle_alpha   90.00
_cell.angle_beta   90.00
_cell.angle_gamma   90.00
#
_symmetry.space_group_name_H-M   'P 1'
#
loop_
_entity.id
_entity.type
_entity.pdbx_description
1 polymer ?
#
loop_
_entity_poly.entity_id
_entity_poly.type
_entity_poly.pdbx_seq_one_letter_code
_entity_poly.pdbx_strand_id
1 'polypeptide(L)'
;DVCSSDLWFDAPIGYISNTKELLPDSWETWWKDPETRLIHFIGKDNIVFHCIVFPAMLKAEGSYILPDNVPSNEFLNLEGDKISTSRNWAVWLHEYLQDFPGKQDVLRYVLTANAPETKDNDFTWKDFQARNNNELVAVYGNFVNRALVLTHKYFDGKVPVCGELTDYDKETLKEFADVKAEVEKLLDVFKFRDAQKEAMNLARIGNKYLADTEPWKLAKTDMDRVATILNIALQLVANLAIAFEPFLPFSSEKLRQMLNMETFEWDQLGRTDLLAEGHQLNKAELLFEKIEDETIQAQVDKLLATKKANEAASYKANPIKPIIAFEEFEKLDIRVGTVLECEVVPKMKKLLKFKIADGLENRTIVSGIAQHYKPEELIGKQVLFIANLAPRQFKNGLVSEGMILS
;
A
#
# COMPACT_ATOMS: atom_id res chain seq x y z
N ASP A 1 -29.17 -1.21 21.21
CA ASP A 1 -28.40 -1.99 20.23
C ASP A 1 -29.22 -2.64 19.11
N VAL A 2 -30.55 -2.48 19.13
CA VAL A 2 -31.45 -2.89 18.04
C VAL A 2 -31.24 -2.00 16.80
N CYS A 3 -30.80 -0.76 16.99
CA CYS A 3 -30.61 0.24 15.93
C CYS A 3 -29.43 -0.04 14.97
N SER A 4 -28.42 -0.84 15.36
CA SER A 4 -27.25 -1.09 14.51
C SER A 4 -27.46 -2.23 13.51
N SER A 5 -28.33 -3.18 13.80
CA SER A 5 -28.69 -4.26 12.87
C SER A 5 -29.68 -3.81 11.78
N ASP A 6 -30.56 -2.87 12.09
CA ASP A 6 -31.51 -2.32 11.12
C ASP A 6 -30.82 -1.45 10.05
N LEU A 7 -29.80 -0.66 10.46
CA LEU A 7 -29.01 0.18 9.54
C LEU A 7 -28.26 -0.61 8.45
N TRP A 8 -27.93 -1.88 8.70
CA TRP A 8 -27.22 -2.70 7.71
C TRP A 8 -28.18 -3.49 6.80
N PHE A 9 -29.39 -3.73 7.24
CA PHE A 9 -30.37 -4.50 6.45
C PHE A 9 -30.88 -3.68 5.26
N ASP A 10 -31.21 -2.42 5.46
CA ASP A 10 -31.77 -1.53 4.44
C ASP A 10 -30.74 -0.65 3.73
N ALA A 11 -29.51 -0.55 4.27
CA ALA A 11 -28.44 0.27 3.70
C ALA A 11 -28.18 0.03 2.20
N PRO A 12 -28.19 -1.21 1.66
CA PRO A 12 -27.98 -1.45 0.23
C PRO A 12 -29.07 -0.85 -0.67
N ILE A 13 -30.27 -0.55 -0.17
CA ILE A 13 -31.33 0.15 -0.92
C ILE A 13 -30.87 1.56 -1.32
N GLY A 14 -29.94 2.12 -0.57
CA GLY A 14 -29.30 3.40 -0.88
C GLY A 14 -28.71 3.47 -2.30
N TYR A 15 -28.17 2.36 -2.82
CA TYR A 15 -27.67 2.30 -4.20
C TYR A 15 -28.76 2.63 -5.22
N ILE A 16 -29.96 2.06 -5.05
CA ILE A 16 -31.10 2.30 -5.92
C ILE A 16 -31.59 3.74 -5.74
N SER A 17 -31.69 4.21 -4.50
CA SER A 17 -32.15 5.58 -4.18
C SER A 17 -31.22 6.63 -4.78
N ASN A 18 -29.91 6.44 -4.65
CA ASN A 18 -28.92 7.35 -5.22
C ASN A 18 -28.96 7.36 -6.76
N THR A 19 -29.13 6.20 -7.39
CA THR A 19 -29.29 6.11 -8.85
C THR A 19 -30.55 6.85 -9.29
N LYS A 20 -31.64 6.68 -8.58
CA LYS A 20 -32.92 7.35 -8.88
C LYS A 20 -32.84 8.87 -8.70
N GLU A 21 -32.11 9.34 -7.69
CA GLU A 21 -31.89 10.77 -7.49
C GLU A 21 -31.03 11.38 -8.61
N LEU A 22 -29.97 10.69 -9.01
CA LEU A 22 -29.06 11.15 -10.05
C LEU A 22 -29.68 11.08 -11.46
N LEU A 23 -30.45 10.03 -11.76
CA LEU A 23 -31.00 9.70 -13.08
C LEU A 23 -32.51 9.45 -13.00
N PRO A 24 -33.33 10.44 -12.63
CA PRO A 24 -34.75 10.25 -12.33
C PRO A 24 -35.56 9.66 -13.47
N ASP A 25 -35.20 9.95 -14.73
CA ASP A 25 -35.91 9.51 -15.92
C ASP A 25 -35.42 8.14 -16.47
N SER A 26 -34.28 7.66 -16.05
CA SER A 26 -33.64 6.44 -16.60
C SER A 26 -33.12 5.44 -15.59
N TRP A 27 -33.33 5.66 -14.29
CA TRP A 27 -32.79 4.79 -13.22
C TRP A 27 -33.23 3.32 -13.35
N GLU A 28 -34.44 3.08 -13.91
CA GLU A 28 -34.96 1.71 -14.07
C GLU A 28 -34.14 0.91 -15.08
N THR A 29 -33.59 1.53 -16.11
CA THR A 29 -32.68 0.87 -17.06
C THR A 29 -31.44 0.30 -16.33
N TRP A 30 -30.96 1.00 -15.31
CA TRP A 30 -29.79 0.57 -14.54
C TRP A 30 -30.08 -0.57 -13.55
N TRP A 31 -31.34 -0.69 -13.10
CA TRP A 31 -31.69 -1.60 -12.01
C TRP A 31 -32.70 -2.69 -12.40
N LYS A 32 -33.35 -2.58 -13.56
CA LYS A 32 -34.43 -3.49 -13.98
C LYS A 32 -34.24 -4.08 -15.37
N ASP A 33 -33.37 -3.50 -16.21
CA ASP A 33 -33.10 -4.02 -17.54
C ASP A 33 -32.23 -5.28 -17.45
N PRO A 34 -32.68 -6.45 -17.97
CA PRO A 34 -31.93 -7.69 -17.92
C PRO A 34 -30.60 -7.67 -18.70
N GLU A 35 -30.40 -6.71 -19.63
CA GLU A 35 -29.14 -6.52 -20.35
C GLU A 35 -28.11 -5.73 -19.53
N THR A 36 -28.50 -5.13 -18.40
CA THR A 36 -27.59 -4.39 -17.51
C THR A 36 -26.83 -5.36 -16.62
N ARG A 37 -25.49 -5.21 -16.57
CA ARG A 37 -24.61 -5.93 -15.62
C ARG A 37 -24.47 -5.14 -14.33
N LEU A 38 -24.87 -5.72 -13.22
CA LEU A 38 -24.72 -5.17 -11.89
C LEU A 38 -23.50 -5.79 -11.19
N ILE A 39 -22.48 -4.98 -10.90
CA ILE A 39 -21.24 -5.40 -10.25
C ILE A 39 -21.07 -4.63 -8.94
N HIS A 40 -20.84 -5.34 -7.84
CA HIS A 40 -20.54 -4.72 -6.54
C HIS A 40 -19.10 -4.93 -6.14
N PHE A 41 -18.33 -3.83 -6.00
CA PHE A 41 -16.98 -3.87 -5.41
C PHE A 41 -17.08 -3.57 -3.93
N ILE A 42 -16.70 -4.52 -3.09
CA ILE A 42 -16.86 -4.44 -1.64
C ILE A 42 -15.61 -4.91 -0.88
N GLY A 43 -15.56 -4.64 0.43
CA GLY A 43 -14.67 -5.33 1.36
C GLY A 43 -15.30 -6.64 1.87
N LYS A 44 -14.49 -7.60 2.28
CA LYS A 44 -14.92 -8.94 2.72
C LYS A 44 -15.91 -8.94 3.87
N ASP A 45 -15.91 -7.92 4.70
CA ASP A 45 -16.84 -7.72 5.81
C ASP A 45 -18.30 -7.45 5.35
N ASN A 46 -18.49 -7.09 4.08
CA ASN A 46 -19.78 -6.83 3.47
C ASN A 46 -20.33 -7.98 2.59
N ILE A 47 -19.64 -9.12 2.53
CA ILE A 47 -20.03 -10.26 1.68
C ILE A 47 -21.46 -10.75 2.00
N VAL A 48 -21.80 -10.91 3.26
CA VAL A 48 -23.12 -11.40 3.67
C VAL A 48 -24.23 -10.48 3.16
N PHE A 49 -24.05 -9.17 3.24
CA PHE A 49 -25.05 -8.21 2.80
C PHE A 49 -25.21 -8.15 1.28
N HIS A 50 -24.11 -8.22 0.51
CA HIS A 50 -24.15 -8.07 -0.94
C HIS A 50 -24.35 -9.40 -1.69
N CYS A 51 -24.00 -10.53 -1.08
CA CYS A 51 -24.17 -11.84 -1.73
C CYS A 51 -25.41 -12.62 -1.24
N ILE A 52 -25.98 -12.27 -0.09
CA ILE A 52 -27.12 -12.99 0.49
C ILE A 52 -28.30 -12.06 0.73
N VAL A 53 -28.16 -11.06 1.62
CA VAL A 53 -29.28 -10.24 2.09
C VAL A 53 -29.87 -9.40 0.97
N PHE A 54 -29.07 -8.59 0.32
CA PHE A 54 -29.53 -7.68 -0.74
C PHE A 54 -30.07 -8.43 -1.97
N PRO A 55 -29.40 -9.45 -2.52
CA PRO A 55 -29.98 -10.27 -3.58
C PRO A 55 -31.31 -10.96 -3.20
N ALA A 56 -31.45 -11.41 -1.95
CA ALA A 56 -32.69 -11.99 -1.48
C ALA A 56 -33.85 -10.97 -1.45
N MET A 57 -33.56 -9.72 -1.06
CA MET A 57 -34.53 -8.62 -1.08
C MET A 57 -34.95 -8.27 -2.52
N LEU A 58 -33.96 -8.10 -3.43
CA LEU A 58 -34.23 -7.80 -4.85
C LEU A 58 -35.05 -8.91 -5.49
N LYS A 59 -34.72 -10.17 -5.21
CA LYS A 59 -35.45 -11.33 -5.73
C LYS A 59 -36.85 -11.44 -5.16
N ALA A 60 -37.05 -11.11 -3.88
CA ALA A 60 -38.38 -11.14 -3.25
C ALA A 60 -39.31 -10.06 -3.79
N GLU A 61 -38.76 -8.87 -4.13
CA GLU A 61 -39.51 -7.81 -4.80
C GLU A 61 -39.84 -8.19 -6.25
N GLY A 62 -38.91 -8.78 -6.99
CA GLY A 62 -39.13 -9.47 -8.26
C GLY A 62 -38.94 -8.63 -9.52
N SER A 63 -38.81 -7.30 -9.45
CA SER A 63 -38.64 -6.45 -10.64
C SER A 63 -37.18 -6.00 -10.88
N TYR A 64 -36.30 -6.23 -9.93
CA TYR A 64 -34.90 -5.82 -10.00
C TYR A 64 -34.00 -6.93 -10.56
N ILE A 65 -32.92 -6.52 -11.26
CA ILE A 65 -31.84 -7.44 -11.65
C ILE A 65 -31.03 -7.86 -10.39
N LEU A 66 -30.39 -9.00 -10.49
CA LEU A 66 -29.46 -9.48 -9.44
C LEU A 66 -28.02 -9.16 -9.80
N PRO A 67 -27.12 -9.09 -8.81
CA PRO A 67 -25.68 -8.93 -9.07
C PRO A 67 -25.13 -10.05 -9.96
N ASP A 68 -24.43 -9.67 -11.03
CA ASP A 68 -23.70 -10.59 -11.90
C ASP A 68 -22.40 -11.07 -11.24
N ASN A 69 -21.72 -10.14 -10.56
CA ASN A 69 -20.50 -10.45 -9.80
C ASN A 69 -20.35 -9.51 -8.60
N VAL A 70 -19.65 -10.00 -7.57
CA VAL A 70 -19.36 -9.25 -6.34
C VAL A 70 -17.86 -9.40 -6.01
N PRO A 71 -16.96 -8.69 -6.71
CA PRO A 71 -15.55 -8.65 -6.38
C PRO A 71 -15.34 -8.14 -4.95
N SER A 72 -14.76 -8.98 -4.09
CA SER A 72 -14.61 -8.71 -2.67
C SER A 72 -13.13 -8.65 -2.31
N ASN A 73 -12.68 -7.48 -1.85
CA ASN A 73 -11.32 -7.28 -1.39
C ASN A 73 -11.13 -7.71 0.06
N GLU A 74 -9.99 -8.29 0.34
CA GLU A 74 -9.47 -8.51 1.68
C GLU A 74 -9.03 -7.17 2.32
N PHE A 75 -8.38 -7.17 3.50
CA PHE A 75 -7.97 -5.94 4.16
C PHE A 75 -6.61 -5.44 3.67
N LEU A 76 -6.52 -4.12 3.50
CA LEU A 76 -5.24 -3.42 3.36
C LEU A 76 -4.83 -2.89 4.74
N ASN A 77 -3.66 -3.30 5.21
CA ASN A 77 -3.05 -2.80 6.43
C ASN A 77 -2.09 -1.63 6.12
N LEU A 78 -1.60 -0.97 7.15
CA LEU A 78 -0.64 0.12 7.08
C LEU A 78 0.51 -0.15 8.05
N GLU A 79 1.73 -0.34 7.53
CA GLU A 79 2.92 -0.65 8.31
C GLU A 79 2.70 -1.81 9.30
N GLY A 80 2.05 -2.89 8.82
CA GLY A 80 1.75 -4.09 9.58
C GLY A 80 0.57 -4.01 10.54
N ASP A 81 -0.05 -2.85 10.73
CA ASP A 81 -1.19 -2.65 11.62
C ASP A 81 -2.47 -2.35 10.83
N LYS A 82 -3.63 -2.74 11.38
CA LYS A 82 -4.93 -2.46 10.77
C LYS A 82 -5.19 -0.95 10.70
N ILE A 83 -5.56 -0.46 9.52
CA ILE A 83 -6.01 0.94 9.32
C ILE A 83 -7.19 1.24 10.24
N SER A 84 -7.15 2.38 10.93
CA SER A 84 -8.16 2.79 11.90
C SER A 84 -8.31 4.31 11.94
N THR A 85 -9.45 4.80 11.52
CA THR A 85 -9.80 6.24 11.60
C THR A 85 -9.92 6.72 13.02
N SER A 86 -10.53 5.92 13.92
CA SER A 86 -10.70 6.28 15.34
C SER A 86 -9.38 6.40 16.11
N ARG A 87 -8.34 5.68 15.66
CA ARG A 87 -6.98 5.76 16.23
C ARG A 87 -6.07 6.67 15.42
N ASN A 88 -6.60 7.37 14.41
CA ASN A 88 -5.82 8.16 13.46
C ASN A 88 -4.62 7.39 12.86
N TRP A 89 -4.77 6.06 12.69
CA TRP A 89 -3.77 5.20 12.06
C TRP A 89 -4.17 4.98 10.59
N ALA A 90 -3.87 5.97 9.77
CA ALA A 90 -4.22 6.01 8.36
C ALA A 90 -3.31 6.98 7.59
N VAL A 91 -3.25 6.81 6.27
CA VAL A 91 -2.74 7.84 5.35
C VAL A 91 -3.95 8.64 4.87
N TRP A 92 -4.04 9.90 5.29
CA TRP A 92 -5.13 10.77 4.90
C TRP A 92 -4.86 11.38 3.51
N LEU A 93 -5.80 11.22 2.59
CA LEU A 93 -5.59 11.66 1.20
C LEU A 93 -5.29 13.16 1.09
N HIS A 94 -5.98 14.01 1.85
CA HIS A 94 -5.74 15.44 1.84
C HIS A 94 -4.34 15.82 2.34
N GLU A 95 -3.79 15.11 3.33
CA GLU A 95 -2.41 15.28 3.79
C GLU A 95 -1.42 14.74 2.77
N TYR A 96 -1.69 13.56 2.18
CA TYR A 96 -0.87 13.01 1.13
C TYR A 96 -0.70 13.97 -0.05
N LEU A 97 -1.79 14.61 -0.50
CA LEU A 97 -1.74 15.56 -1.61
C LEU A 97 -0.92 16.82 -1.31
N GLN A 98 -0.79 17.19 -0.03
CA GLN A 98 0.08 18.28 0.41
C GLN A 98 1.55 17.85 0.52
N ASP A 99 1.80 16.65 1.07
CA ASP A 99 3.15 16.11 1.27
C ASP A 99 3.79 15.61 -0.04
N PHE A 100 2.95 15.19 -1.01
CA PHE A 100 3.37 14.65 -2.32
C PHE A 100 2.65 15.35 -3.49
N PRO A 101 2.87 16.65 -3.69
CA PRO A 101 2.19 17.39 -4.76
C PRO A 101 2.51 16.79 -6.13
N GLY A 102 1.47 16.61 -6.96
CA GLY A 102 1.61 16.05 -8.31
C GLY A 102 1.89 14.54 -8.38
N LYS A 103 1.84 13.81 -7.25
CA LYS A 103 2.13 12.37 -7.19
C LYS A 103 0.86 11.52 -6.95
N GLN A 104 -0.31 11.99 -7.40
CA GLN A 104 -1.58 11.25 -7.28
C GLN A 104 -1.47 9.86 -7.91
N ASP A 105 -0.88 9.77 -9.09
CA ASP A 105 -0.72 8.51 -9.81
C ASP A 105 0.27 7.55 -9.14
N VAL A 106 1.25 8.06 -8.40
CA VAL A 106 2.15 7.20 -7.63
C VAL A 106 1.36 6.45 -6.57
N LEU A 107 0.45 7.14 -5.86
CA LEU A 107 -0.40 6.48 -4.86
C LEU A 107 -1.35 5.49 -5.52
N ARG A 108 -2.00 5.85 -6.65
CA ARG A 108 -2.86 4.95 -7.42
C ARG A 108 -2.13 3.69 -7.86
N TYR A 109 -0.91 3.85 -8.39
CA TYR A 109 -0.05 2.73 -8.80
C TYR A 109 0.22 1.77 -7.65
N VAL A 110 0.66 2.30 -6.50
CA VAL A 110 1.03 1.49 -5.34
C VAL A 110 -0.20 0.82 -4.72
N LEU A 111 -1.33 1.52 -4.63
CA LEU A 111 -2.58 0.93 -4.12
C LEU A 111 -3.09 -0.19 -5.03
N THR A 112 -3.02 -0.01 -6.35
CA THR A 112 -3.40 -1.07 -7.31
C THR A 112 -2.44 -2.26 -7.23
N ALA A 113 -1.11 -2.00 -7.18
CA ALA A 113 -0.10 -3.05 -7.06
C ALA A 113 -0.20 -3.84 -5.74
N ASN A 114 -0.71 -3.21 -4.69
CA ASN A 114 -0.94 -3.80 -3.38
C ASN A 114 -2.42 -4.12 -3.10
N ALA A 115 -3.28 -4.08 -4.13
CA ALA A 115 -4.70 -4.39 -3.96
C ALA A 115 -4.87 -5.76 -3.30
N PRO A 116 -5.63 -5.85 -2.20
CA PRO A 116 -5.80 -7.10 -1.46
C PRO A 116 -6.88 -7.98 -2.10
N GLU A 117 -6.68 -8.37 -3.37
CA GLU A 117 -7.68 -9.08 -4.18
C GLU A 117 -7.98 -10.49 -3.67
N THR A 118 -6.97 -11.20 -3.12
CA THR A 118 -7.10 -12.61 -2.71
C THR A 118 -6.64 -12.90 -1.29
N LYS A 119 -5.94 -11.97 -0.66
CA LYS A 119 -5.44 -12.06 0.71
C LYS A 119 -5.19 -10.66 1.26
N ASP A 120 -5.17 -10.54 2.59
CA ASP A 120 -4.77 -9.30 3.25
C ASP A 120 -3.38 -8.86 2.75
N ASN A 121 -3.22 -7.56 2.54
CA ASN A 121 -1.96 -6.97 2.10
C ASN A 121 -1.60 -5.78 2.99
N ASP A 122 -0.39 -5.24 2.81
CA ASP A 122 0.14 -4.16 3.62
C ASP A 122 0.63 -3.01 2.72
N PHE A 123 0.26 -1.79 3.07
CA PHE A 123 0.86 -0.60 2.52
C PHE A 123 2.01 -0.18 3.43
N THR A 124 3.21 -0.07 2.87
CA THR A 124 4.36 0.50 3.59
C THR A 124 4.97 1.65 2.79
N TRP A 125 5.44 2.67 3.48
CA TRP A 125 6.12 3.81 2.85
C TRP A 125 7.39 3.39 2.11
N LYS A 126 8.05 2.35 2.59
CA LYS A 126 9.22 1.77 1.91
C LYS A 126 8.86 1.11 0.58
N ASP A 127 7.76 0.34 0.52
CA ASP A 127 7.28 -0.24 -0.74
C ASP A 127 6.77 0.85 -1.69
N PHE A 128 6.10 1.89 -1.17
CA PHE A 128 5.68 3.05 -1.94
C PHE A 128 6.87 3.71 -2.67
N GLN A 129 7.96 3.99 -1.96
CA GLN A 129 9.18 4.54 -2.54
C GLN A 129 9.81 3.58 -3.56
N ALA A 130 9.92 2.29 -3.20
CA ALA A 130 10.54 1.29 -4.05
C ALA A 130 9.80 1.15 -5.38
N ARG A 131 8.47 1.10 -5.36
CA ARG A 131 7.66 1.03 -6.58
C ARG A 131 7.77 2.29 -7.43
N ASN A 132 7.72 3.47 -6.80
CA ASN A 132 7.94 4.70 -7.55
C ASN A 132 9.33 4.69 -8.22
N ASN A 133 10.39 4.47 -7.44
CA ASN A 133 11.75 4.63 -7.93
C ASN A 133 12.18 3.52 -8.92
N ASN A 134 11.78 2.26 -8.67
CA ASN A 134 12.24 1.12 -9.46
C ASN A 134 11.30 0.75 -10.61
N GLU A 135 10.02 1.11 -10.55
CA GLU A 135 9.05 0.76 -11.59
C GLU A 135 8.62 2.00 -12.37
N LEU A 136 8.04 3.02 -11.74
CA LEU A 136 7.57 4.22 -12.44
C LEU A 136 8.74 5.06 -13.01
N VAL A 137 9.77 5.33 -12.22
CA VAL A 137 10.92 6.12 -12.69
C VAL A 137 11.85 5.29 -13.56
N ALA A 138 12.34 4.14 -13.05
CA ALA A 138 13.40 3.38 -13.71
C ALA A 138 12.93 2.56 -14.92
N VAL A 139 11.63 2.20 -15.00
CA VAL A 139 11.11 1.43 -16.13
C VAL A 139 10.25 2.33 -17.02
N TYR A 140 9.10 2.81 -16.54
CA TYR A 140 8.15 3.56 -17.37
C TYR A 140 8.74 4.90 -17.79
N GLY A 141 9.10 5.75 -16.83
CA GLY A 141 9.66 7.09 -17.09
C GLY A 141 10.96 7.05 -17.89
N ASN A 142 11.83 6.09 -17.60
CA ASN A 142 13.07 5.92 -18.33
C ASN A 142 12.85 5.60 -19.81
N PHE A 143 11.94 4.66 -20.13
CA PHE A 143 11.61 4.33 -21.51
C PHE A 143 11.05 5.54 -22.28
N VAL A 144 10.03 6.18 -21.72
CA VAL A 144 9.40 7.36 -22.31
C VAL A 144 10.44 8.47 -22.55
N ASN A 145 11.22 8.80 -21.53
CA ASN A 145 12.23 9.85 -21.63
C ASN A 145 13.27 9.54 -22.72
N ARG A 146 13.76 8.30 -22.79
CA ARG A 146 14.75 7.90 -23.81
C ARG A 146 14.18 7.99 -25.22
N ALA A 147 12.96 7.49 -25.45
CA ALA A 147 12.31 7.56 -26.76
C ALA A 147 12.14 9.02 -27.23
N LEU A 148 11.58 9.89 -26.36
CA LEU A 148 11.35 11.30 -26.68
C LEU A 148 12.64 12.08 -26.86
N VAL A 149 13.60 11.95 -25.94
CA VAL A 149 14.88 12.69 -25.99
C VAL A 149 15.69 12.31 -27.22
N LEU A 150 15.74 11.02 -27.59
CA LEU A 150 16.45 10.58 -28.79
C LEU A 150 15.77 11.09 -30.07
N THR A 151 14.44 11.11 -30.09
CA THR A 151 13.67 11.67 -31.22
C THR A 151 13.91 13.18 -31.36
N HIS A 152 13.87 13.93 -30.27
CA HIS A 152 14.22 15.36 -30.32
C HIS A 152 15.64 15.58 -30.77
N LYS A 153 16.58 14.75 -30.33
CA LYS A 153 18.00 14.89 -30.68
C LYS A 153 18.30 14.59 -32.14
N TYR A 154 17.68 13.56 -32.71
CA TYR A 154 18.07 13.09 -34.05
C TYR A 154 17.08 13.49 -35.15
N PHE A 155 15.84 13.82 -34.79
CA PHE A 155 14.76 14.11 -35.75
C PHE A 155 13.99 15.39 -35.40
N ASP A 156 14.58 16.32 -34.65
CA ASP A 156 13.98 17.61 -34.26
C ASP A 156 12.59 17.48 -33.62
N GLY A 157 12.34 16.38 -32.90
CA GLY A 157 11.06 16.09 -32.26
C GLY A 157 9.96 15.67 -33.25
N LYS A 158 10.27 15.29 -34.47
CA LYS A 158 9.33 14.74 -35.44
C LYS A 158 9.38 13.21 -35.41
N VAL A 159 8.22 12.59 -35.50
CA VAL A 159 8.12 11.13 -35.66
C VAL A 159 8.82 10.73 -36.96
N PRO A 160 9.89 9.92 -36.90
CA PRO A 160 10.64 9.57 -38.08
C PRO A 160 9.92 8.55 -38.95
N VAL A 161 10.33 8.44 -40.22
CA VAL A 161 9.80 7.46 -41.16
C VAL A 161 10.14 6.04 -40.71
N CYS A 162 9.16 5.14 -40.77
CA CYS A 162 9.36 3.72 -40.52
C CYS A 162 9.82 3.04 -41.82
N GLY A 163 11.08 2.59 -41.82
CA GLY A 163 11.66 1.84 -42.95
C GLY A 163 11.32 0.35 -42.91
N GLU A 164 12.18 -0.46 -43.54
CA GLU A 164 12.02 -1.92 -43.54
C GLU A 164 12.19 -2.52 -42.15
N LEU A 165 11.23 -3.36 -41.74
CA LEU A 165 11.22 -4.02 -40.45
C LEU A 165 12.08 -5.29 -40.48
N THR A 166 12.99 -5.40 -39.52
CA THR A 166 13.70 -6.66 -39.24
C THR A 166 12.77 -7.67 -38.57
N ASP A 167 13.19 -8.93 -38.48
CA ASP A 167 12.44 -9.96 -37.78
C ASP A 167 12.30 -9.64 -36.29
N TYR A 168 13.31 -9.02 -35.68
CA TYR A 168 13.26 -8.57 -34.28
C TYR A 168 12.22 -7.43 -34.06
N ASP A 169 12.10 -6.51 -35.00
CA ASP A 169 11.07 -5.47 -34.95
C ASP A 169 9.64 -6.08 -35.01
N LYS A 170 9.44 -7.03 -35.93
CA LYS A 170 8.16 -7.74 -36.08
C LYS A 170 7.81 -8.54 -34.84
N GLU A 171 8.80 -9.20 -34.21
CA GLU A 171 8.63 -9.92 -32.95
C GLU A 171 8.24 -8.96 -31.83
N THR A 172 8.96 -7.83 -31.69
CA THR A 172 8.66 -6.78 -30.69
C THR A 172 7.24 -6.22 -30.85
N LEU A 173 6.83 -5.92 -32.09
CA LEU A 173 5.49 -5.43 -32.38
C LEU A 173 4.40 -6.48 -32.09
N LYS A 174 4.70 -7.76 -32.28
CA LYS A 174 3.80 -8.85 -31.90
C LYS A 174 3.65 -8.99 -30.40
N GLU A 175 4.76 -9.03 -29.64
CA GLU A 175 4.72 -9.07 -28.17
C GLU A 175 3.87 -7.93 -27.62
N PHE A 176 4.01 -6.76 -28.21
CA PHE A 176 3.26 -5.57 -27.85
C PHE A 176 1.74 -5.71 -28.12
N ALA A 177 1.34 -6.28 -29.26
CA ALA A 177 -0.08 -6.51 -29.57
C ALA A 177 -0.70 -7.54 -28.60
N ASP A 178 0.07 -8.54 -28.18
CA ASP A 178 -0.38 -9.58 -27.26
C ASP A 178 -0.70 -9.02 -25.85
N VAL A 179 -0.02 -7.95 -25.42
CA VAL A 179 -0.26 -7.31 -24.10
C VAL A 179 -1.70 -6.77 -24.01
N LYS A 180 -2.26 -6.19 -25.09
CA LYS A 180 -3.65 -5.71 -25.10
C LYS A 180 -4.62 -6.80 -24.67
N ALA A 181 -4.58 -7.94 -25.34
CA ALA A 181 -5.52 -9.04 -25.10
C ALA A 181 -5.42 -9.56 -23.65
N GLU A 182 -4.21 -9.63 -23.09
CA GLU A 182 -4.05 -10.08 -21.71
C GLU A 182 -4.51 -9.02 -20.70
N VAL A 183 -4.26 -7.73 -20.92
CA VAL A 183 -4.76 -6.65 -20.07
C VAL A 183 -6.29 -6.62 -20.07
N GLU A 184 -6.94 -6.68 -21.24
CA GLU A 184 -8.41 -6.73 -21.38
C GLU A 184 -8.99 -7.91 -20.60
N LYS A 185 -8.47 -9.11 -20.81
CA LYS A 185 -8.91 -10.32 -20.13
C LYS A 185 -8.79 -10.20 -18.61
N LEU A 186 -7.72 -9.59 -18.10
CA LEU A 186 -7.50 -9.38 -16.66
C LEU A 186 -8.46 -8.32 -16.09
N LEU A 187 -8.72 -7.25 -16.83
CA LEU A 187 -9.69 -6.22 -16.44
C LEU A 187 -11.11 -6.77 -16.41
N ASP A 188 -11.51 -7.59 -17.39
CA ASP A 188 -12.84 -8.20 -17.48
C ASP A 188 -13.17 -9.11 -16.28
N VAL A 189 -12.16 -9.69 -15.66
CA VAL A 189 -12.29 -10.51 -14.45
C VAL A 189 -11.85 -9.79 -13.18
N PHE A 190 -11.70 -8.47 -13.24
CA PHE A 190 -11.38 -7.57 -12.11
C PHE A 190 -10.04 -7.86 -11.40
N LYS A 191 -9.06 -8.41 -12.12
CA LYS A 191 -7.69 -8.63 -11.65
C LYS A 191 -6.80 -7.41 -11.93
N PHE A 192 -7.11 -6.31 -11.26
CA PHE A 192 -6.48 -5.01 -11.54
C PHE A 192 -4.98 -5.00 -11.28
N ARG A 193 -4.53 -5.71 -10.26
CA ARG A 193 -3.10 -5.86 -9.93
C ARG A 193 -2.31 -6.51 -11.06
N ASP A 194 -2.83 -7.62 -11.58
CA ASP A 194 -2.19 -8.34 -12.69
C ASP A 194 -2.31 -7.54 -14.00
N ALA A 195 -3.44 -6.88 -14.26
CA ALA A 195 -3.62 -6.01 -15.42
C ALA A 195 -2.62 -4.85 -15.44
N GLN A 196 -2.43 -4.16 -14.31
CA GLN A 196 -1.41 -3.10 -14.18
C GLN A 196 0.01 -3.63 -14.42
N LYS A 197 0.31 -4.82 -13.92
CA LYS A 197 1.61 -5.48 -14.13
C LYS A 197 1.85 -5.80 -15.61
N GLU A 198 0.82 -6.27 -16.33
CA GLU A 198 0.90 -6.52 -17.77
C GLU A 198 1.02 -5.21 -18.56
N ALA A 199 0.29 -4.15 -18.21
CA ALA A 199 0.47 -2.83 -18.83
C ALA A 199 1.94 -2.34 -18.67
N MET A 200 2.60 -2.61 -17.54
CA MET A 200 4.01 -2.26 -17.32
C MET A 200 4.96 -3.06 -18.23
N ASN A 201 4.54 -4.21 -18.75
CA ASN A 201 5.36 -4.99 -19.70
C ASN A 201 5.61 -4.23 -21.01
N LEU A 202 4.68 -3.36 -21.45
CA LEU A 202 4.92 -2.48 -22.61
C LEU A 202 6.17 -1.63 -22.41
N ALA A 203 6.35 -1.05 -21.23
CA ALA A 203 7.54 -0.24 -20.93
C ALA A 203 8.81 -1.11 -20.82
N ARG A 204 8.70 -2.35 -20.32
CA ARG A 204 9.83 -3.30 -20.28
C ARG A 204 10.24 -3.73 -21.68
N ILE A 205 9.28 -4.06 -22.55
CA ILE A 205 9.52 -4.38 -23.97
C ILE A 205 10.24 -3.21 -24.64
N GLY A 206 9.74 -1.98 -24.45
CA GLY A 206 10.37 -0.79 -25.03
C GLY A 206 11.79 -0.52 -24.52
N ASN A 207 12.05 -0.66 -23.22
CA ASN A 207 13.40 -0.53 -22.69
C ASN A 207 14.36 -1.59 -23.23
N LYS A 208 13.90 -2.85 -23.31
CA LYS A 208 14.67 -3.95 -23.90
C LYS A 208 14.97 -3.68 -25.37
N TYR A 209 13.95 -3.29 -26.14
CA TYR A 209 14.10 -2.99 -27.56
C TYR A 209 15.12 -1.88 -27.82
N LEU A 210 15.06 -0.76 -27.07
CA LEU A 210 16.06 0.30 -27.16
C LEU A 210 17.45 -0.14 -26.69
N ALA A 211 17.55 -1.03 -25.71
CA ALA A 211 18.83 -1.54 -25.22
C ALA A 211 19.49 -2.48 -26.24
N ASP A 212 18.70 -3.36 -26.85
CA ASP A 212 19.20 -4.36 -27.80
C ASP A 212 19.56 -3.72 -29.16
N THR A 213 18.80 -2.71 -29.59
CA THR A 213 19.01 -2.03 -30.89
C THR A 213 20.03 -0.88 -30.82
N GLU A 214 20.33 -0.36 -29.63
CA GLU A 214 21.33 0.70 -29.37
C GLU A 214 21.31 1.89 -30.37
N PRO A 215 20.15 2.57 -30.59
CA PRO A 215 20.05 3.62 -31.63
C PRO A 215 21.07 4.76 -31.49
N TRP A 216 21.55 5.05 -30.28
CA TRP A 216 22.60 6.04 -30.03
C TRP A 216 23.98 5.67 -30.61
N LYS A 217 24.25 4.36 -30.81
CA LYS A 217 25.44 3.89 -31.50
C LYS A 217 25.25 3.93 -33.01
N LEU A 218 24.08 3.47 -33.48
CA LEU A 218 23.74 3.44 -34.91
C LEU A 218 23.61 4.83 -35.52
N ALA A 219 23.31 5.86 -34.75
CA ALA A 219 23.18 7.23 -35.23
C ALA A 219 24.44 7.79 -35.93
N LYS A 220 25.60 7.12 -35.81
CA LYS A 220 26.84 7.50 -36.48
C LYS A 220 27.01 6.85 -37.86
N THR A 221 26.26 5.80 -38.14
CA THR A 221 26.49 4.94 -39.31
C THR A 221 25.26 4.64 -40.12
N ASP A 222 24.08 4.61 -39.51
CA ASP A 222 22.80 4.19 -40.13
C ASP A 222 21.62 4.95 -39.53
N MET A 223 21.37 6.15 -40.04
CA MET A 223 20.25 6.98 -39.56
C MET A 223 18.88 6.47 -40.00
N ASP A 224 18.78 5.73 -41.11
CA ASP A 224 17.51 5.16 -41.57
C ASP A 224 17.05 4.03 -40.61
N ARG A 225 18.03 3.26 -40.14
CA ARG A 225 17.74 2.27 -39.10
C ARG A 225 17.34 2.92 -37.78
N VAL A 226 17.99 4.01 -37.37
CA VAL A 226 17.63 4.78 -36.17
C VAL A 226 16.20 5.35 -36.31
N ALA A 227 15.82 5.82 -37.50
CA ALA A 227 14.47 6.30 -37.79
C ALA A 227 13.41 5.21 -37.50
N THR A 228 13.63 4.01 -38.04
CA THR A 228 12.74 2.87 -37.83
C THR A 228 12.62 2.49 -36.35
N ILE A 229 13.76 2.39 -35.64
CA ILE A 229 13.79 2.05 -34.21
C ILE A 229 13.02 3.08 -33.37
N LEU A 230 13.23 4.37 -33.63
CA LEU A 230 12.56 5.41 -32.86
C LEU A 230 11.09 5.55 -33.22
N ASN A 231 10.69 5.29 -34.49
CA ASN A 231 9.28 5.20 -34.85
C ASN A 231 8.58 4.13 -34.01
N ILE A 232 9.11 2.91 -33.98
CA ILE A 232 8.57 1.80 -33.19
C ILE A 232 8.52 2.16 -31.70
N ALA A 233 9.59 2.71 -31.15
CA ALA A 233 9.62 3.13 -29.75
C ALA A 233 8.54 4.19 -29.43
N LEU A 234 8.28 5.13 -30.32
CA LEU A 234 7.24 6.14 -30.15
C LEU A 234 5.82 5.55 -30.24
N GLN A 235 5.59 4.57 -31.12
CA GLN A 235 4.31 3.85 -31.13
C GLN A 235 4.08 3.09 -29.78
N LEU A 236 5.13 2.49 -29.22
CA LEU A 236 5.08 1.87 -27.90
C LEU A 236 4.76 2.91 -26.79
N VAL A 237 5.37 4.09 -26.86
CA VAL A 237 5.08 5.19 -25.90
C VAL A 237 3.64 5.67 -26.01
N ALA A 238 3.11 5.81 -27.23
CA ALA A 238 1.70 6.17 -27.43
C ALA A 238 0.74 5.14 -26.83
N ASN A 239 1.06 3.88 -26.98
CA ASN A 239 0.26 2.80 -26.40
C ASN A 239 0.36 2.74 -24.86
N LEU A 240 1.48 3.12 -24.25
CA LEU A 240 1.58 3.27 -22.79
C LEU A 240 0.60 4.32 -22.28
N ALA A 241 0.38 5.43 -23.02
CA ALA A 241 -0.59 6.44 -22.63
C ALA A 241 -2.02 5.88 -22.57
N ILE A 242 -2.37 4.95 -23.48
CA ILE A 242 -3.68 4.29 -23.48
C ILE A 242 -3.76 3.24 -22.37
N ALA A 243 -2.79 2.32 -22.32
CA ALA A 243 -2.80 1.19 -21.38
C ALA A 243 -2.82 1.62 -19.91
N PHE A 244 -2.19 2.74 -19.59
CA PHE A 244 -2.11 3.26 -18.24
C PHE A 244 -3.21 4.27 -17.88
N GLU A 245 -4.03 4.73 -18.80
CA GLU A 245 -5.08 5.70 -18.50
C GLU A 245 -6.03 5.25 -17.37
N PRO A 246 -6.49 3.99 -17.31
CA PRO A 246 -7.32 3.52 -16.19
C PRO A 246 -6.59 3.54 -14.83
N PHE A 247 -5.28 3.37 -14.82
CA PHE A 247 -4.46 3.29 -13.61
C PHE A 247 -3.85 4.63 -13.21
N LEU A 248 -3.29 5.34 -14.19
CA LEU A 248 -2.48 6.55 -14.02
C LEU A 248 -2.98 7.69 -14.94
N PRO A 249 -4.20 8.19 -14.72
CA PRO A 249 -4.83 9.14 -15.65
C PRO A 249 -4.07 10.45 -15.83
N PHE A 250 -3.47 10.99 -14.76
CA PHE A 250 -2.71 12.25 -14.83
C PHE A 250 -1.39 12.08 -15.60
N SER A 251 -0.72 10.95 -15.41
CA SER A 251 0.51 10.62 -16.14
C SER A 251 0.23 10.33 -17.61
N SER A 252 -0.88 9.65 -17.91
CA SER A 252 -1.33 9.40 -19.28
C SER A 252 -1.69 10.69 -20.00
N GLU A 253 -2.39 11.62 -19.33
CA GLU A 253 -2.66 12.96 -19.87
C GLU A 253 -1.36 13.73 -20.17
N LYS A 254 -0.44 13.78 -19.20
CA LYS A 254 0.87 14.42 -19.39
C LYS A 254 1.64 13.79 -20.56
N LEU A 255 1.59 12.46 -20.70
CA LEU A 255 2.24 11.76 -21.81
C LEU A 255 1.58 12.11 -23.15
N ARG A 256 0.25 12.16 -23.25
CA ARG A 256 -0.46 12.64 -24.45
C ARG A 256 -0.04 14.06 -24.82
N GLN A 257 0.07 14.95 -23.85
CA GLN A 257 0.56 16.31 -24.06
C GLN A 257 1.97 16.33 -24.65
N MET A 258 2.90 15.51 -24.12
CA MET A 258 4.26 15.39 -24.68
C MET A 258 4.26 14.82 -26.11
N LEU A 259 3.34 13.89 -26.40
CA LEU A 259 3.16 13.33 -27.73
C LEU A 259 2.39 14.27 -28.68
N ASN A 260 1.89 15.41 -28.19
CA ASN A 260 1.06 16.35 -28.94
C ASN A 260 -0.19 15.67 -29.55
N MET A 261 -0.85 14.82 -28.77
CA MET A 261 -2.02 14.07 -29.18
C MET A 261 -3.23 14.47 -28.33
N GLU A 262 -4.43 14.45 -28.92
CA GLU A 262 -5.66 14.84 -28.23
C GLU A 262 -6.13 13.71 -27.30
N THR A 263 -6.87 12.77 -27.77
CA THR A 263 -7.40 11.64 -27.00
C THR A 263 -7.17 10.34 -27.72
N PHE A 264 -7.03 9.25 -26.95
CA PHE A 264 -7.02 7.90 -27.49
C PHE A 264 -8.26 7.16 -26.98
N GLU A 265 -8.83 6.36 -27.85
CA GLU A 265 -9.83 5.38 -27.46
C GLU A 265 -9.13 4.07 -27.07
N TRP A 266 -9.72 3.35 -26.13
CA TRP A 266 -9.15 2.07 -25.64
C TRP A 266 -8.96 1.03 -26.76
N ASP A 267 -9.84 1.02 -27.75
CA ASP A 267 -9.77 0.10 -28.90
C ASP A 267 -8.54 0.31 -29.80
N GLN A 268 -7.92 1.50 -29.71
CA GLN A 268 -6.68 1.83 -30.41
C GLN A 268 -5.43 1.21 -29.76
N LEU A 269 -5.53 0.72 -28.52
CA LEU A 269 -4.45 -0.01 -27.86
C LEU A 269 -4.01 -1.20 -28.72
N GLY A 270 -2.72 -1.38 -28.90
CA GLY A 270 -2.13 -2.41 -29.75
C GLY A 270 -1.85 -1.97 -31.19
N ARG A 271 -2.25 -0.77 -31.60
CA ARG A 271 -1.94 -0.23 -32.93
C ARG A 271 -0.49 0.25 -33.00
N THR A 272 0.09 0.11 -34.18
CA THR A 272 1.48 0.49 -34.48
C THR A 272 1.59 1.74 -35.35
N ASP A 273 0.48 2.44 -35.57
CA ASP A 273 0.33 3.62 -36.41
C ASP A 273 -0.42 4.78 -35.72
N LEU A 274 -0.31 4.85 -34.39
CA LEU A 274 -0.95 5.92 -33.59
C LEU A 274 -0.36 7.29 -33.85
N LEU A 275 0.94 7.34 -34.11
CA LEU A 275 1.68 8.56 -34.44
C LEU A 275 2.09 8.53 -35.90
N ALA A 276 1.56 9.45 -36.69
CA ALA A 276 1.88 9.57 -38.11
C ALA A 276 3.33 10.03 -38.31
N GLU A 277 3.96 9.59 -39.39
CA GLU A 277 5.29 10.09 -39.79
C GLU A 277 5.27 11.61 -39.98
N GLY A 278 6.31 12.27 -39.50
CA GLY A 278 6.41 13.74 -39.52
C GLY A 278 5.61 14.46 -38.45
N HIS A 279 4.80 13.76 -37.65
CA HIS A 279 4.05 14.34 -36.53
C HIS A 279 5.01 15.00 -35.53
N GLN A 280 4.73 16.25 -35.12
CA GLN A 280 5.56 17.03 -34.25
C GLN A 280 5.25 16.75 -32.79
N LEU A 281 6.23 16.27 -32.04
CA LEU A 281 6.14 16.07 -30.59
C LEU A 281 6.37 17.38 -29.84
N ASN A 282 5.74 17.54 -28.69
CA ASN A 282 6.03 18.62 -27.77
C ASN A 282 7.30 18.31 -26.95
N LYS A 283 7.75 19.29 -26.16
CA LYS A 283 8.94 19.16 -25.31
C LYS A 283 8.84 17.94 -24.37
N ALA A 284 9.90 17.16 -24.34
CA ALA A 284 10.01 16.06 -23.38
C ALA A 284 10.19 16.59 -21.95
N GLU A 285 9.42 16.05 -21.02
CA GLU A 285 9.51 16.31 -19.59
C GLU A 285 9.61 14.99 -18.81
N LEU A 286 10.13 15.06 -17.60
CA LEU A 286 10.13 13.89 -16.73
C LEU A 286 8.69 13.55 -16.33
N LEU A 287 8.28 12.31 -16.59
CA LEU A 287 6.95 11.82 -16.24
C LEU A 287 6.86 11.52 -14.74
N PHE A 288 7.92 10.96 -14.18
CA PHE A 288 8.04 10.63 -12.76
C PHE A 288 9.38 11.10 -12.21
N GLU A 289 9.39 11.45 -10.93
CA GLU A 289 10.56 11.85 -10.17
C GLU A 289 10.83 10.89 -9.02
N LYS A 290 12.09 10.70 -8.68
CA LYS A 290 12.46 9.91 -7.51
C LYS A 290 11.90 10.51 -6.22
N ILE A 291 11.61 9.65 -5.28
CA ILE A 291 11.26 10.00 -3.91
C ILE A 291 12.47 9.66 -3.05
N GLU A 292 12.98 10.64 -2.33
CA GLU A 292 14.17 10.50 -1.49
C GLU A 292 13.84 9.90 -0.12
N ASP A 293 14.85 9.33 0.54
CA ASP A 293 14.70 8.62 1.80
C ASP A 293 14.17 9.52 2.93
N GLU A 294 14.59 10.79 2.93
CA GLU A 294 14.18 11.77 3.94
C GLU A 294 12.67 12.04 3.88
N THR A 295 12.10 12.09 2.68
CA THR A 295 10.64 12.28 2.48
C THR A 295 9.86 11.11 3.06
N ILE A 296 10.36 9.90 2.86
CA ILE A 296 9.74 8.67 3.39
C ILE A 296 9.90 8.59 4.90
N GLN A 297 11.07 8.93 5.42
CA GLN A 297 11.30 8.93 6.87
C GLN A 297 10.35 9.89 7.59
N ALA A 298 10.10 11.07 7.02
CA ALA A 298 9.13 12.02 7.58
C ALA A 298 7.72 11.42 7.71
N GLN A 299 7.27 10.61 6.73
CA GLN A 299 5.97 9.93 6.80
C GLN A 299 5.94 8.82 7.86
N VAL A 300 7.02 8.05 7.97
CA VAL A 300 7.17 7.02 9.00
C VAL A 300 7.16 7.66 10.39
N ASP A 301 7.90 8.75 10.59
CA ASP A 301 7.96 9.47 11.86
C ASP A 301 6.59 10.04 12.27
N LYS A 302 5.82 10.54 11.29
CA LYS A 302 4.44 11.01 11.48
C LYS A 302 3.53 9.89 12.00
N LEU A 303 3.60 8.70 11.41
CA LEU A 303 2.86 7.52 11.86
C LEU A 303 3.30 7.07 13.26
N LEU A 304 4.61 7.01 13.54
CA LEU A 304 5.14 6.62 14.84
C LEU A 304 4.73 7.60 15.94
N ALA A 305 4.71 8.91 15.66
CA ALA A 305 4.21 9.92 16.59
C ALA A 305 2.73 9.69 16.92
N THR A 306 1.90 9.37 15.92
CA THR A 306 0.49 9.02 16.10
C THR A 306 0.33 7.78 16.97
N LYS A 307 1.11 6.72 16.71
CA LYS A 307 1.09 5.48 17.52
C LYS A 307 1.42 5.75 18.99
N LYS A 308 2.48 6.51 19.23
CA LYS A 308 2.90 6.91 20.59
C LYS A 308 1.82 7.75 21.31
N ALA A 309 1.18 8.66 20.60
CA ALA A 309 0.08 9.47 21.17
C ALA A 309 -1.13 8.59 21.54
N ASN A 310 -1.47 7.60 20.70
CA ASN A 310 -2.55 6.66 20.97
C ASN A 310 -2.25 5.75 22.17
N GLU A 311 -1.02 5.26 22.31
CA GLU A 311 -0.57 4.47 23.44
C GLU A 311 -0.66 5.28 24.74
N ALA A 312 -0.20 6.53 24.72
CA ALA A 312 -0.32 7.44 25.87
C ALA A 312 -1.78 7.73 26.25
N ALA A 313 -2.65 7.95 25.26
CA ALA A 313 -4.08 8.20 25.48
C ALA A 313 -4.84 6.97 25.99
N SER A 314 -4.38 5.77 25.65
CA SER A 314 -4.97 4.50 26.10
C SER A 314 -4.55 4.10 27.52
N TYR A 315 -3.49 4.74 28.06
CA TYR A 315 -3.01 4.47 29.40
C TYR A 315 -4.05 4.92 30.44
N LYS A 316 -4.69 3.94 31.08
CA LYS A 316 -5.56 4.16 32.25
C LYS A 316 -4.77 3.84 33.50
N ALA A 317 -4.45 4.84 34.29
CA ALA A 317 -3.89 4.62 35.62
C ALA A 317 -4.86 3.77 36.45
N ASN A 318 -4.33 2.80 37.18
CA ASN A 318 -5.15 2.09 38.15
C ASN A 318 -5.71 3.07 39.19
N PRO A 319 -6.94 2.87 39.66
CA PRO A 319 -7.50 3.72 40.70
C PRO A 319 -6.60 3.67 41.95
N ILE A 320 -6.46 4.82 42.61
CA ILE A 320 -5.73 4.91 43.89
C ILE A 320 -6.36 3.95 44.87
N LYS A 321 -5.54 3.12 45.51
CA LYS A 321 -5.98 2.22 46.59
C LYS A 321 -6.49 3.04 47.78
N PRO A 322 -7.25 2.44 48.72
CA PRO A 322 -7.67 3.10 49.94
C PRO A 322 -6.50 3.74 50.67
N ILE A 323 -6.76 4.92 51.25
CA ILE A 323 -5.77 5.61 52.08
C ILE A 323 -5.42 4.71 53.29
N ILE A 324 -4.14 4.54 53.54
CA ILE A 324 -3.64 3.82 54.71
C ILE A 324 -3.07 4.83 55.72
N ALA A 325 -3.12 4.52 57.03
CA ALA A 325 -2.50 5.33 58.07
C ALA A 325 -0.96 5.18 58.02
N PHE A 326 -0.26 6.21 58.55
CA PHE A 326 1.20 6.18 58.56
C PHE A 326 1.75 4.98 59.35
N GLU A 327 1.07 4.57 60.39
CA GLU A 327 1.42 3.36 61.22
C GLU A 327 1.32 2.04 60.43
N GLU A 328 0.51 2.03 59.34
CA GLU A 328 0.47 0.86 58.45
C GLU A 328 1.64 0.86 57.45
N PHE A 329 2.07 2.04 57.01
CA PHE A 329 3.26 2.22 56.16
C PHE A 329 4.54 1.91 56.95
N GLU A 330 4.62 2.35 58.21
CA GLU A 330 5.78 2.14 59.10
C GLU A 330 6.07 0.66 59.41
N LYS A 331 5.08 -0.20 59.23
CA LYS A 331 5.26 -1.67 59.33
C LYS A 331 6.05 -2.26 58.18
N LEU A 332 6.24 -1.53 57.08
CA LEU A 332 7.01 -2.01 55.96
C LEU A 332 8.51 -1.77 56.18
N ASP A 333 9.31 -2.82 56.11
CA ASP A 333 10.78 -2.72 56.13
C ASP A 333 11.29 -2.53 54.71
N ILE A 334 11.44 -1.25 54.28
CA ILE A 334 11.90 -0.86 52.95
C ILE A 334 13.42 -0.66 53.04
N ARG A 335 14.15 -1.45 52.23
CA ARG A 335 15.62 -1.45 52.21
C ARG A 335 16.17 -1.16 50.83
N VAL A 336 17.43 -0.71 50.78
CA VAL A 336 18.26 -0.69 49.60
C VAL A 336 19.13 -1.92 49.60
N GLY A 337 19.14 -2.67 48.52
CA GLY A 337 20.01 -3.82 48.36
C GLY A 337 20.75 -3.81 47.03
N THR A 338 21.92 -4.39 46.96
CA THR A 338 22.71 -4.51 45.74
C THR A 338 22.38 -5.81 45.04
N VAL A 339 22.07 -5.76 43.76
CA VAL A 339 21.85 -6.97 42.96
C VAL A 339 23.16 -7.68 42.69
N LEU A 340 23.33 -8.86 43.29
CA LEU A 340 24.51 -9.71 43.11
C LEU A 340 24.38 -10.57 41.84
N GLU A 341 23.20 -11.17 41.65
CA GLU A 341 22.91 -12.04 40.53
C GLU A 341 21.51 -11.72 39.99
N CYS A 342 21.36 -11.83 38.69
CA CYS A 342 20.02 -11.68 38.01
C CYS A 342 19.96 -12.68 36.88
N GLU A 343 18.86 -13.47 36.82
CA GLU A 343 18.65 -14.47 35.77
C GLU A 343 17.18 -14.56 35.35
N VAL A 344 16.96 -14.98 34.13
CA VAL A 344 15.60 -15.21 33.60
C VAL A 344 15.05 -16.51 34.19
N VAL A 345 13.82 -16.50 34.70
CA VAL A 345 13.18 -17.69 35.24
C VAL A 345 12.76 -18.65 34.11
N PRO A 346 13.27 -19.91 34.06
CA PRO A 346 12.91 -20.85 33.01
C PRO A 346 11.40 -21.06 32.90
N LYS A 347 10.86 -21.04 31.64
CA LYS A 347 9.42 -21.17 31.31
C LYS A 347 8.53 -20.02 31.81
N MET A 348 9.09 -18.96 32.40
CA MET A 348 8.34 -17.78 32.85
C MET A 348 8.96 -16.49 32.29
N LYS A 349 8.72 -16.23 31.00
CA LYS A 349 9.35 -15.15 30.21
C LYS A 349 9.18 -13.71 30.75
N LYS A 350 8.29 -13.51 31.73
CA LYS A 350 8.02 -12.19 32.33
C LYS A 350 8.77 -11.98 33.65
N LEU A 351 9.42 -13.02 34.19
CA LEU A 351 10.02 -13.00 35.54
C LEU A 351 11.53 -13.02 35.46
N LEU A 352 12.17 -12.17 36.31
CA LEU A 352 13.59 -12.23 36.65
C LEU A 352 13.74 -12.70 38.12
N LYS A 353 14.70 -13.56 38.36
CA LYS A 353 15.13 -13.97 39.70
C LYS A 353 16.37 -13.20 40.06
N PHE A 354 16.34 -12.59 41.23
CA PHE A 354 17.39 -11.77 41.79
C PHE A 354 17.97 -12.40 43.02
N LYS A 355 19.28 -12.25 43.22
CA LYS A 355 19.93 -12.40 44.48
C LYS A 355 20.42 -11.05 44.94
N ILE A 356 19.87 -10.55 46.04
CA ILE A 356 20.08 -9.21 46.54
C ILE A 356 20.78 -9.24 47.91
N ALA A 357 21.86 -8.49 48.04
CA ALA A 357 22.55 -8.28 49.32
C ALA A 357 21.98 -6.99 49.98
N ASP A 358 21.43 -7.12 51.20
CA ASP A 358 20.90 -6.02 51.99
C ASP A 358 21.75 -5.56 53.17
N GLY A 359 22.96 -6.14 53.26
CA GLY A 359 23.88 -5.88 54.37
C GLY A 359 23.69 -6.81 55.59
N LEU A 360 22.60 -7.57 55.63
CA LEU A 360 22.35 -8.58 56.67
C LEU A 360 22.48 -9.99 56.08
N GLU A 361 21.79 -10.26 54.99
CA GLU A 361 21.78 -11.55 54.30
C GLU A 361 21.60 -11.40 52.81
N ASN A 362 21.76 -12.48 52.06
CA ASN A 362 21.46 -12.54 50.64
C ASN A 362 20.07 -13.12 50.45
N ARG A 363 19.16 -12.36 49.85
CA ARG A 363 17.77 -12.75 49.61
C ARG A 363 17.51 -13.09 48.16
N THR A 364 16.63 -14.07 47.94
CA THR A 364 16.09 -14.34 46.62
C THR A 364 14.79 -13.58 46.43
N ILE A 365 14.73 -12.70 45.41
CA ILE A 365 13.52 -11.98 45.06
C ILE A 365 13.17 -12.24 43.59
N VAL A 366 11.88 -12.43 43.29
CA VAL A 366 11.36 -12.63 41.93
C VAL A 366 10.48 -11.45 41.57
N SER A 367 10.81 -10.80 40.45
CA SER A 367 10.06 -9.62 39.95
C SER A 367 9.64 -9.77 38.52
N GLY A 368 8.50 -9.15 38.14
CA GLY A 368 7.86 -9.20 36.83
C GLY A 368 8.43 -8.24 35.78
N ILE A 369 9.68 -7.82 35.89
CA ILE A 369 10.29 -6.75 35.10
C ILE A 369 11.11 -7.21 33.88
N ALA A 370 11.08 -8.50 33.54
CA ALA A 370 11.85 -9.06 32.42
C ALA A 370 11.48 -8.49 31.06
N GLN A 371 10.35 -7.80 30.92
CA GLN A 371 9.94 -7.12 29.68
C GLN A 371 10.60 -5.74 29.51
N HIS A 372 11.12 -5.16 30.58
CA HIS A 372 11.67 -3.81 30.63
C HIS A 372 13.18 -3.78 30.83
N TYR A 373 13.77 -4.83 31.42
CA TYR A 373 15.18 -4.88 31.74
C TYR A 373 15.81 -6.25 31.43
N LYS A 374 17.04 -6.23 30.95
CA LYS A 374 17.85 -7.43 30.78
C LYS A 374 18.62 -7.73 32.05
N PRO A 375 18.87 -9.01 32.38
CA PRO A 375 19.63 -9.38 33.60
C PRO A 375 20.97 -8.66 33.77
N GLU A 376 21.71 -8.51 32.66
CA GLU A 376 23.07 -7.93 32.67
C GLU A 376 23.04 -6.44 33.01
N GLU A 377 21.93 -5.75 32.78
CA GLU A 377 21.78 -4.32 33.07
C GLU A 377 21.53 -4.02 34.54
N LEU A 378 21.15 -5.05 35.29
CA LEU A 378 20.71 -4.92 36.67
C LEU A 378 21.77 -5.39 37.70
N ILE A 379 22.69 -6.26 37.29
CA ILE A 379 23.77 -6.74 38.17
C ILE A 379 24.64 -5.57 38.60
N GLY A 380 24.92 -5.50 39.92
CA GLY A 380 25.72 -4.44 40.56
C GLY A 380 24.92 -3.16 40.85
N LYS A 381 23.66 -3.04 40.40
CA LYS A 381 22.81 -1.88 40.72
C LYS A 381 22.17 -2.03 42.09
N GLN A 382 21.84 -0.87 42.67
CA GLN A 382 21.06 -0.80 43.91
C GLN A 382 19.58 -0.71 43.58
N VAL A 383 18.76 -1.47 44.28
CA VAL A 383 17.30 -1.51 44.16
C VAL A 383 16.62 -1.33 45.50
N LEU A 384 15.48 -0.65 45.49
CA LEU A 384 14.59 -0.58 46.64
C LEU A 384 13.74 -1.88 46.68
N PHE A 385 13.60 -2.47 47.85
CA PHE A 385 12.72 -3.61 48.02
C PHE A 385 12.10 -3.63 49.43
N ILE A 386 10.97 -4.33 49.57
CA ILE A 386 10.32 -4.58 50.86
C ILE A 386 10.84 -5.92 51.37
N ALA A 387 11.48 -5.90 52.55
CA ALA A 387 12.18 -7.03 53.11
C ALA A 387 11.34 -7.94 54.01
N ASN A 388 10.25 -7.41 54.60
CA ASN A 388 9.44 -8.13 55.61
C ASN A 388 8.10 -8.63 55.08
N LEU A 389 8.00 -8.89 53.75
CA LEU A 389 6.85 -9.59 53.19
C LEU A 389 6.95 -11.09 53.42
N ALA A 390 5.82 -11.73 53.70
CA ALA A 390 5.77 -13.20 53.76
C ALA A 390 6.28 -13.81 52.45
N PRO A 391 7.13 -14.87 52.55
CA PRO A 391 7.71 -15.52 51.38
C PRO A 391 6.62 -16.03 50.44
N ARG A 392 6.76 -15.69 49.12
CA ARG A 392 5.81 -16.11 48.07
C ARG A 392 6.39 -17.29 47.30
N GLN A 393 5.68 -18.40 47.30
CA GLN A 393 6.05 -19.57 46.51
C GLN A 393 5.41 -19.51 45.12
N PHE A 394 6.20 -19.77 44.08
CA PHE A 394 5.77 -19.89 42.70
C PHE A 394 5.56 -21.35 42.29
N LYS A 395 4.75 -21.59 41.23
CA LYS A 395 4.40 -22.97 40.77
C LYS A 395 5.61 -23.86 40.42
N ASN A 396 6.77 -23.28 40.13
CA ASN A 396 8.02 -23.99 39.84
C ASN A 396 8.91 -24.27 41.08
N GLY A 397 8.38 -24.07 42.27
CA GLY A 397 9.10 -24.26 43.50
C GLY A 397 10.00 -23.09 43.95
N LEU A 398 10.06 -22.02 43.14
CA LEU A 398 10.85 -20.83 43.47
C LEU A 398 10.15 -20.04 44.59
N VAL A 399 10.93 -19.53 45.55
CA VAL A 399 10.42 -18.72 46.66
C VAL A 399 10.98 -17.30 46.52
N SER A 400 10.12 -16.28 46.63
CA SER A 400 10.53 -14.88 46.71
C SER A 400 10.42 -14.37 48.13
N GLU A 401 11.49 -13.83 48.68
CA GLU A 401 11.61 -13.38 50.07
C GLU A 401 11.55 -11.86 50.20
N GLY A 402 10.76 -11.22 49.34
CA GLY A 402 10.57 -9.79 49.31
C GLY A 402 9.97 -9.33 47.98
N MET A 403 9.84 -8.01 47.78
CA MET A 403 9.32 -7.40 46.57
C MET A 403 10.15 -6.19 46.18
N ILE A 404 10.70 -6.18 44.95
CA ILE A 404 11.37 -5.00 44.37
C ILE A 404 10.31 -3.95 44.06
N LEU A 405 10.57 -2.71 44.44
CA LEU A 405 9.81 -1.53 44.08
C LEU A 405 10.38 -1.01 42.76
N SER A 406 9.61 -1.18 41.65
CA SER A 406 10.02 -0.82 40.29
C SER A 406 9.01 0.09 39.64
#